data_c64ae0753eca739f35b35df0ed976518
#
_entry.id   c64ae0753eca739f35b35df0ed976518
#
_cell.length_a   1.000
_cell.length_b   1.000
_cell.length_c   1.000
_cell.angle_alpha   90.00
_cell.angle_beta   90.00
_cell.angle_gamma   90.00
#
_symmetry.space_group_name_H-M   'P 1'
#
loop_
_entity.id
_entity.type
_entity.pdbx_description
1 polymer ?
#
loop_
_entity_poly.entity_id
_entity_poly.type
_entity_poly.pdbx_seq_one_letter_code
_entity_poly.pdbx_strand_id
1 'polypeptide(L)'
;GRHTLHGNPPIDVTLRKSAQARRLSLRVSRLDGRVTLTMPSGLPDREGLAFLRDKEDWLRGHLGRLGPAEPVRIGSLVPVQGRALPVVAGPRLRVLDDRIEVPPNRPAAGPVRARLRAMARDALAAASDRHAATLGVSYDRLSIRDTRSRWGSCSSKSVLMYSWRLIMAPPAVLDYVAAHEVAHLREMN
;
A
#
# COMPACT_ATOMS: atom_id res chain seq x y z
N GLY A 1 -5.95 -18.98 3.27
CA GLY A 1 -5.86 -19.26 4.69
C GLY A 1 -4.97 -18.25 5.40
N ARG A 2 -5.01 -18.24 6.71
CA ARG A 2 -4.08 -17.50 7.57
C ARG A 2 -3.35 -18.49 8.48
N HIS A 3 -2.09 -18.19 8.75
CA HIS A 3 -1.27 -18.93 9.70
C HIS A 3 -0.42 -17.95 10.50
N THR A 4 -0.30 -18.16 11.81
CA THR A 4 0.56 -17.34 12.65
C THR A 4 1.80 -18.13 13.03
N LEU A 5 2.99 -17.62 12.68
CA LEU A 5 4.25 -18.11 13.21
C LEU A 5 4.40 -17.56 14.64
N HIS A 6 4.42 -18.48 15.59
CA HIS A 6 4.59 -18.14 17.01
C HIS A 6 6.02 -17.67 17.27
N GLY A 7 6.18 -16.67 18.13
CA GLY A 7 7.47 -16.09 18.49
C GLY A 7 7.28 -14.66 18.98
N ASN A 8 8.37 -13.93 19.18
CA ASN A 8 8.33 -12.55 19.63
C ASN A 8 9.05 -11.63 18.63
N PRO A 9 8.30 -10.79 17.87
CA PRO A 9 6.83 -10.75 17.78
C PRO A 9 6.25 -11.92 16.97
N PRO A 10 4.94 -12.25 17.13
CA PRO A 10 4.28 -13.21 16.26
C PRO A 10 4.14 -12.64 14.85
N ILE A 11 4.20 -13.52 13.83
CA ILE A 11 4.12 -13.12 12.42
C ILE A 11 2.89 -13.75 11.78
N ASP A 12 1.96 -12.91 11.32
CA ASP A 12 0.82 -13.37 10.55
C ASP A 12 1.15 -13.55 9.08
N VAL A 13 0.93 -14.75 8.58
CA VAL A 13 1.20 -15.14 7.19
C VAL A 13 -0.11 -15.46 6.48
N THR A 14 -0.35 -14.81 5.36
CA THR A 14 -1.46 -15.13 4.46
C THR A 14 -1.04 -16.27 3.54
N LEU A 15 -1.73 -17.41 3.62
CA LEU A 15 -1.55 -18.55 2.72
C LEU A 15 -2.45 -18.39 1.49
N ARG A 16 -1.86 -18.37 0.31
CA ARG A 16 -2.54 -18.25 -0.97
C ARG A 16 -2.24 -19.44 -1.87
N LYS A 17 -3.24 -20.23 -2.20
CA LYS A 17 -3.15 -21.25 -3.25
C LYS A 17 -3.38 -20.61 -4.62
N SER A 18 -2.60 -21.01 -5.61
CA SER A 18 -2.70 -20.52 -6.98
C SER A 18 -2.43 -21.63 -7.98
N ALA A 19 -3.34 -21.82 -8.92
CA ALA A 19 -3.16 -22.77 -10.02
C ALA A 19 -2.01 -22.37 -10.97
N GLN A 20 -1.66 -21.09 -11.01
CA GLN A 20 -0.56 -20.57 -11.83
C GLN A 20 0.80 -20.68 -11.13
N ALA A 21 0.82 -20.88 -9.81
CA ALA A 21 2.07 -21.01 -9.08
C ALA A 21 2.69 -22.38 -9.34
N ARG A 22 3.94 -22.40 -9.79
CA ARG A 22 4.72 -23.64 -10.02
C ARG A 22 5.65 -23.96 -8.85
N ARG A 23 5.86 -23.03 -7.91
CA ARG A 23 6.75 -23.15 -6.74
C ARG A 23 6.22 -22.34 -5.56
N LEU A 24 6.73 -22.67 -4.35
CA LEU A 24 6.52 -21.87 -3.17
C LEU A 24 7.19 -20.49 -3.33
N SER A 25 6.48 -19.44 -2.98
CA SER A 25 6.96 -18.08 -3.07
C SER A 25 6.55 -17.30 -1.83
N LEU A 26 7.52 -16.82 -1.06
CA LEU A 26 7.32 -15.99 0.12
C LEU A 26 7.57 -14.53 -0.24
N ARG A 27 6.60 -13.67 0.03
CA ARG A 27 6.69 -12.24 -0.23
C ARG A 27 6.41 -11.45 1.05
N VAL A 28 7.27 -10.49 1.33
CA VAL A 28 7.07 -9.49 2.39
C VAL A 28 6.81 -8.14 1.71
N SER A 29 5.71 -7.52 2.06
CA SER A 29 5.37 -6.18 1.56
C SER A 29 6.24 -5.13 2.26
N ARG A 30 6.95 -4.33 1.49
CA ARG A 30 7.76 -3.22 2.02
C ARG A 30 6.92 -2.07 2.58
N LEU A 31 5.62 -2.04 2.25
CA LEU A 31 4.73 -0.94 2.64
C LEU A 31 4.12 -1.14 4.03
N ASP A 32 3.94 -2.39 4.46
CA ASP A 32 3.19 -2.72 5.68
C ASP A 32 3.65 -4.00 6.38
N GLY A 33 4.76 -4.58 5.93
CA GLY A 33 5.30 -5.81 6.51
C GLY A 33 4.42 -7.07 6.32
N ARG A 34 3.34 -7.01 5.52
CA ARG A 34 2.49 -8.18 5.30
C ARG A 34 3.26 -9.30 4.64
N VAL A 35 3.14 -10.49 5.21
CA VAL A 35 3.74 -11.71 4.69
C VAL A 35 2.70 -12.51 3.94
N THR A 36 3.03 -12.92 2.73
CA THR A 36 2.19 -13.79 1.89
C THR A 36 3.03 -14.97 1.39
N LEU A 37 2.58 -16.18 1.68
CA LEU A 37 3.08 -17.40 1.05
C LEU A 37 2.13 -17.79 -0.07
N THR A 38 2.63 -17.77 -1.30
CA THR A 38 1.91 -18.32 -2.45
C THR A 38 2.44 -19.73 -2.73
N MET A 39 1.51 -20.67 -2.91
CA MET A 39 1.82 -22.09 -3.12
C MET A 39 0.98 -22.67 -4.26
N PRO A 40 1.47 -23.68 -4.99
CA PRO A 40 0.68 -24.41 -5.96
C PRO A 40 -0.60 -24.97 -5.36
N SER A 41 -1.70 -24.93 -6.11
CA SER A 41 -3.02 -25.38 -5.61
C SER A 41 -3.03 -26.86 -5.18
N GLY A 42 -2.23 -27.73 -5.82
CA GLY A 42 -2.11 -29.13 -5.47
C GLY A 42 -1.16 -29.45 -4.31
N LEU A 43 -0.45 -28.44 -3.77
CA LEU A 43 0.52 -28.67 -2.71
C LEU A 43 -0.21 -28.70 -1.33
N PRO A 44 0.05 -29.74 -0.49
CA PRO A 44 -0.49 -29.79 0.86
C PRO A 44 -0.03 -28.61 1.73
N ASP A 45 -0.90 -28.09 2.59
CA ASP A 45 -0.58 -26.95 3.46
C ASP A 45 0.62 -27.24 4.37
N ARG A 46 0.81 -28.48 4.82
CA ARG A 46 1.97 -28.91 5.63
C ARG A 46 3.32 -28.58 4.98
N GLU A 47 3.42 -28.67 3.67
CA GLU A 47 4.67 -28.36 2.94
C GLU A 47 4.92 -26.87 2.88
N GLY A 48 3.84 -26.07 2.69
CA GLY A 48 3.92 -24.61 2.81
C GLY A 48 4.35 -24.17 4.20
N LEU A 49 3.82 -24.81 5.24
CA LEU A 49 4.17 -24.52 6.63
C LEU A 49 5.59 -24.97 6.99
N ALA A 50 6.07 -26.08 6.42
CA ALA A 50 7.46 -26.51 6.57
C ALA A 50 8.42 -25.50 5.93
N PHE A 51 8.11 -25.03 4.73
CA PHE A 51 8.87 -23.97 4.06
C PHE A 51 8.88 -22.65 4.84
N LEU A 52 7.75 -22.27 5.46
CA LEU A 52 7.71 -21.07 6.32
C LEU A 52 8.64 -21.20 7.52
N ARG A 53 8.68 -22.36 8.16
CA ARG A 53 9.59 -22.61 9.30
C ARG A 53 11.06 -22.56 8.87
N ASP A 54 11.38 -23.14 7.70
CA ASP A 54 12.73 -23.04 7.14
C ASP A 54 13.17 -21.59 6.84
N LYS A 55 12.22 -20.72 6.47
CA LYS A 55 12.46 -19.31 6.16
C LYS A 55 12.20 -18.36 7.31
N GLU A 56 11.90 -18.84 8.51
CA GLU A 56 11.51 -18.01 9.64
C GLU A 56 12.59 -16.99 10.04
N ASP A 57 13.85 -17.41 10.14
CA ASP A 57 14.96 -16.51 10.52
C ASP A 57 15.16 -15.41 9.46
N TRP A 58 15.10 -15.76 8.20
CA TRP A 58 15.15 -14.78 7.11
C TRP A 58 13.99 -13.79 7.19
N LEU A 59 12.78 -14.30 7.47
CA LEU A 59 11.56 -13.51 7.56
C LEU A 59 11.62 -12.52 8.73
N ARG A 60 12.05 -13.00 9.92
CA ARG A 60 12.23 -12.16 11.10
C ARG A 60 13.29 -11.08 10.89
N GLY A 61 14.43 -11.42 10.30
CA GLY A 61 15.46 -10.47 9.96
C GLY A 61 15.01 -9.42 8.93
N HIS A 62 14.16 -9.82 7.98
CA HIS A 62 13.62 -8.90 6.98
C HIS A 62 12.56 -7.96 7.57
N LEU A 63 11.64 -8.48 8.39
CA LEU A 63 10.63 -7.68 9.09
C LEU A 63 11.25 -6.75 10.13
N GLY A 64 12.29 -7.18 10.85
CA GLY A 64 13.00 -6.34 11.80
C GLY A 64 13.65 -5.11 11.16
N ARG A 65 14.08 -5.20 9.90
CA ARG A 65 14.59 -4.06 9.12
C ARG A 65 13.49 -3.11 8.64
N LEU A 66 12.24 -3.59 8.53
CA LEU A 66 11.09 -2.76 8.15
C LEU A 66 10.49 -2.02 9.35
N GLY A 67 10.86 -2.40 10.57
CA GLY A 67 10.26 -1.91 11.81
C GLY A 67 8.81 -2.40 12.02
N PRO A 68 8.27 -2.36 13.23
CA PRO A 68 6.85 -2.57 13.46
C PRO A 68 6.06 -1.44 12.79
N ALA A 69 4.97 -1.78 12.12
CA ALA A 69 4.00 -0.79 11.68
C ALA A 69 3.26 -0.25 12.93
N GLU A 70 3.90 0.64 13.67
CA GLU A 70 3.26 1.27 14.82
C GLU A 70 2.03 2.07 14.39
N PRO A 71 0.92 2.00 15.16
CA PRO A 71 -0.23 2.83 14.87
C PRO A 71 0.16 4.32 14.96
N VAL A 72 -0.29 5.12 14.02
CA VAL A 72 -0.05 6.56 14.01
C VAL A 72 -0.58 7.19 15.29
N ARG A 73 0.29 7.88 16.02
CA ARG A 73 0.01 8.60 17.27
C ARG A 73 0.79 9.91 17.32
N ILE A 74 0.50 10.76 18.30
CA ILE A 74 1.34 11.94 18.56
C ILE A 74 2.78 11.50 18.79
N GLY A 75 3.72 12.16 18.12
CA GLY A 75 5.14 11.79 18.08
C GLY A 75 5.54 10.88 16.92
N SER A 76 4.58 10.26 16.19
CA SER A 76 4.89 9.51 14.97
C SER A 76 5.36 10.42 13.85
N LEU A 77 6.19 9.87 12.95
CA LEU A 77 6.50 10.48 11.66
C LEU A 77 5.69 9.79 10.57
N VAL A 78 4.94 10.55 9.80
CA VAL A 78 4.12 10.03 8.70
C VAL A 78 4.62 10.60 7.38
N PRO A 79 4.97 9.76 6.41
CA PRO A 79 5.38 10.25 5.09
C PRO A 79 4.16 10.82 4.35
N VAL A 80 4.31 12.04 3.87
CA VAL A 80 3.32 12.73 3.03
C VAL A 80 4.08 13.49 1.94
N GLN A 81 3.77 13.21 0.68
CA GLN A 81 4.42 13.83 -0.48
C GLN A 81 5.95 13.78 -0.42
N GLY A 82 6.50 12.64 0.03
CA GLY A 82 7.94 12.42 0.15
C GLY A 82 8.61 13.05 1.35
N ARG A 83 7.87 13.72 2.23
CA ARG A 83 8.38 14.34 3.46
C ARG A 83 7.86 13.60 4.70
N ALA A 84 8.70 13.41 5.71
CA ALA A 84 8.30 12.83 6.99
C ALA A 84 7.71 13.95 7.88
N LEU A 85 6.38 13.98 8.02
CA LEU A 85 5.69 14.98 8.84
C LEU A 85 5.47 14.46 10.26
N PRO A 86 5.85 15.23 11.31
CA PRO A 86 5.56 14.88 12.68
C PRO A 86 4.06 15.01 12.98
N VAL A 87 3.52 14.06 13.72
CA VAL A 87 2.16 14.10 14.25
C VAL A 87 2.21 14.80 15.62
N VAL A 88 1.51 15.91 15.74
CA VAL A 88 1.49 16.75 16.94
C VAL A 88 0.07 16.96 17.47
N ALA A 89 -0.05 17.36 18.73
CA ALA A 89 -1.33 17.74 19.29
C ALA A 89 -1.88 19.02 18.64
N GLY A 90 -3.19 19.03 18.36
CA GLY A 90 -3.89 20.19 17.82
C GLY A 90 -5.39 20.08 18.08
N PRO A 91 -6.15 21.17 17.86
CA PRO A 91 -7.58 21.20 18.18
C PRO A 91 -8.43 20.32 17.26
N ARG A 92 -7.94 20.03 16.06
CA ARG A 92 -8.60 19.19 15.05
C ARG A 92 -7.58 18.54 14.12
N LEU A 93 -8.01 17.53 13.38
CA LEU A 93 -7.16 16.93 12.35
C LEU A 93 -6.89 17.91 11.21
N ARG A 94 -5.62 18.21 10.97
CA ARG A 94 -5.11 18.95 9.82
C ARG A 94 -3.81 18.35 9.33
N VAL A 95 -3.64 18.29 8.03
CA VAL A 95 -2.35 18.02 7.39
C VAL A 95 -1.84 19.35 6.86
N LEU A 96 -0.76 19.83 7.44
CA LEU A 96 -0.09 21.08 7.10
C LEU A 96 1.22 20.76 6.37
N ASP A 97 1.90 21.77 5.89
CA ASP A 97 3.13 21.58 5.12
C ASP A 97 4.28 20.99 5.93
N ASP A 98 4.30 21.22 7.24
CA ASP A 98 5.36 20.86 8.15
C ASP A 98 4.97 19.84 9.21
N ARG A 99 3.68 19.59 9.40
CA ARG A 99 3.16 18.69 10.45
C ARG A 99 1.75 18.18 10.20
N ILE A 100 1.36 17.17 10.97
CA ILE A 100 -0.02 16.69 11.06
C ILE A 100 -0.52 16.97 12.47
N GLU A 101 -1.58 17.76 12.60
CA GLU A 101 -2.23 18.03 13.87
C GLU A 101 -3.37 17.04 14.12
N VAL A 102 -3.46 16.52 15.33
CA VAL A 102 -4.53 15.60 15.75
C VAL A 102 -5.00 15.93 17.17
N PRO A 103 -6.29 15.74 17.50
CA PRO A 103 -6.77 15.88 18.87
C PRO A 103 -6.07 14.91 19.82
N PRO A 104 -5.53 15.35 20.96
CA PRO A 104 -4.69 14.52 21.83
C PRO A 104 -5.45 13.35 22.48
N ASN A 105 -6.75 13.47 22.66
CA ASN A 105 -7.58 12.52 23.39
C ASN A 105 -8.38 11.56 22.47
N ARG A 106 -7.97 11.41 21.20
CA ARG A 106 -8.64 10.57 20.22
C ARG A 106 -7.65 9.71 19.44
N PRO A 107 -8.05 8.49 19.02
CA PRO A 107 -7.20 7.69 18.13
C PRO A 107 -6.88 8.43 16.83
N ALA A 108 -5.60 8.57 16.49
CA ALA A 108 -5.15 9.33 15.32
C ALA A 108 -5.10 8.50 14.03
N ALA A 109 -4.80 7.19 14.11
CA ALA A 109 -4.48 6.36 12.96
C ALA A 109 -5.59 6.29 11.90
N GLY A 110 -6.84 6.08 12.32
CA GLY A 110 -7.99 6.01 11.41
C GLY A 110 -8.25 7.34 10.68
N PRO A 111 -8.44 8.44 11.43
CA PRO A 111 -8.66 9.76 10.84
C PRO A 111 -7.52 10.24 9.94
N VAL A 112 -6.25 10.06 10.33
CA VAL A 112 -5.09 10.41 9.50
C VAL A 112 -5.12 9.63 8.19
N ARG A 113 -5.33 8.30 8.25
CA ARG A 113 -5.45 7.48 7.05
C ARG A 113 -6.60 7.92 6.14
N ALA A 114 -7.76 8.24 6.70
CA ALA A 114 -8.90 8.73 5.92
C ALA A 114 -8.58 10.06 5.23
N ARG A 115 -7.90 10.97 5.91
CA ARG A 115 -7.46 12.24 5.34
C ARG A 115 -6.45 12.04 4.20
N LEU A 116 -5.46 11.19 4.39
CA LEU A 116 -4.47 10.88 3.36
C LEU A 116 -5.11 10.22 2.13
N ARG A 117 -6.12 9.37 2.32
CA ARG A 117 -6.89 8.79 1.20
C ARG A 117 -7.66 9.86 0.41
N ALA A 118 -8.25 10.83 1.08
CA ALA A 118 -8.91 11.94 0.41
C ALA A 118 -7.90 12.78 -0.39
N MET A 119 -6.75 13.13 0.20
CA MET A 119 -5.67 13.85 -0.50
C MET A 119 -5.15 13.05 -1.71
N ALA A 120 -4.99 11.74 -1.57
CA ALA A 120 -4.59 10.87 -2.67
C ALA A 120 -5.60 10.90 -3.82
N ARG A 121 -6.90 10.83 -3.51
CA ARG A 121 -7.97 10.93 -4.52
C ARG A 121 -7.88 12.22 -5.30
N ASP A 122 -7.78 13.34 -4.60
CA ASP A 122 -7.75 14.68 -5.22
C ASP A 122 -6.51 14.84 -6.11
N ALA A 123 -5.33 14.46 -5.61
CA ALA A 123 -4.08 14.56 -6.34
C ALA A 123 -4.05 13.63 -7.58
N LEU A 124 -4.51 12.38 -7.44
CA LEU A 124 -4.53 11.41 -8.54
C LEU A 124 -5.59 11.75 -9.59
N ALA A 125 -6.75 12.28 -9.18
CA ALA A 125 -7.75 12.77 -10.12
C ALA A 125 -7.19 13.94 -10.95
N ALA A 126 -6.60 14.94 -10.28
CA ALA A 126 -6.01 16.09 -10.96
C ALA A 126 -4.88 15.68 -11.92
N ALA A 127 -4.00 14.75 -11.52
CA ALA A 127 -2.93 14.24 -12.39
C ALA A 127 -3.51 13.45 -13.58
N SER A 128 -4.46 12.56 -13.33
CA SER A 128 -5.11 11.76 -14.38
C SER A 128 -5.83 12.63 -15.41
N ASP A 129 -6.54 13.67 -14.95
CA ASP A 129 -7.25 14.62 -15.83
C ASP A 129 -6.26 15.39 -16.73
N ARG A 130 -5.15 15.87 -16.18
CA ARG A 130 -4.10 16.55 -16.96
C ARG A 130 -3.51 15.64 -18.04
N HIS A 131 -3.13 14.41 -17.67
CA HIS A 131 -2.53 13.47 -18.62
C HIS A 131 -3.55 12.99 -19.66
N ALA A 132 -4.81 12.76 -19.27
CA ALA A 132 -5.88 12.40 -20.19
C ALA A 132 -6.15 13.52 -21.22
N ALA A 133 -6.20 14.78 -20.77
CA ALA A 133 -6.33 15.93 -21.67
C ALA A 133 -5.16 16.03 -22.64
N THR A 134 -3.93 15.84 -22.18
CA THR A 134 -2.72 15.88 -23.03
C THR A 134 -2.74 14.80 -24.12
N LEU A 135 -3.25 13.58 -23.78
CA LEU A 135 -3.31 12.46 -24.70
C LEU A 135 -4.59 12.42 -25.55
N GLY A 136 -5.56 13.30 -25.29
CA GLY A 136 -6.86 13.32 -25.96
C GLY A 136 -7.69 12.05 -25.67
N VAL A 137 -7.58 11.51 -24.47
CA VAL A 137 -8.31 10.30 -24.01
C VAL A 137 -9.21 10.63 -22.82
N SER A 138 -10.17 9.74 -22.54
CA SER A 138 -11.04 9.84 -21.37
C SER A 138 -11.08 8.51 -20.62
N TYR A 139 -11.33 8.56 -19.32
CA TYR A 139 -11.59 7.39 -18.49
C TYR A 139 -13.00 7.44 -17.90
N ASP A 140 -13.58 6.27 -17.67
CA ASP A 140 -14.95 6.14 -17.16
C ASP A 140 -15.04 6.56 -15.68
N ARG A 141 -14.12 6.04 -14.86
CA ARG A 141 -14.04 6.40 -13.44
C ARG A 141 -12.65 6.14 -12.87
N LEU A 142 -12.40 6.79 -11.73
CA LEU A 142 -11.20 6.60 -10.93
C LEU A 142 -11.58 6.02 -9.56
N SER A 143 -10.86 4.99 -9.12
CA SER A 143 -11.04 4.37 -7.81
C SER A 143 -9.75 4.38 -7.01
N ILE A 144 -9.87 4.64 -5.70
CA ILE A 144 -8.76 4.60 -4.75
C ILE A 144 -8.92 3.38 -3.86
N ARG A 145 -7.89 2.55 -3.82
CA ARG A 145 -7.88 1.31 -3.04
C ARG A 145 -6.67 1.22 -2.13
N ASP A 146 -6.69 0.31 -1.19
CA ASP A 146 -5.54 -0.05 -0.36
C ASP A 146 -4.82 -1.26 -0.97
N THR A 147 -4.34 -1.09 -2.20
CA THR A 147 -3.58 -2.14 -2.89
C THR A 147 -2.13 -2.12 -2.43
N ARG A 148 -1.57 -3.30 -2.27
CA ARG A 148 -0.21 -3.51 -1.74
C ARG A 148 0.71 -4.19 -2.75
N SER A 149 0.14 -4.71 -3.84
CA SER A 149 0.87 -5.41 -4.90
C SER A 149 1.13 -4.55 -6.13
N ARG A 150 0.40 -3.43 -6.28
CA ARG A 150 0.53 -2.52 -7.42
C ARG A 150 0.15 -1.10 -7.03
N TRP A 151 0.77 -0.13 -7.67
CA TRP A 151 0.51 1.29 -7.45
C TRP A 151 -0.72 1.79 -8.19
N GLY A 152 -0.98 1.23 -9.39
CA GLY A 152 -2.11 1.55 -10.22
C GLY A 152 -2.52 0.39 -11.10
N SER A 153 -3.60 0.56 -11.85
CA SER A 153 -4.02 -0.26 -12.98
C SER A 153 -5.06 0.48 -13.82
N CYS A 154 -5.02 0.22 -15.13
CA CYS A 154 -6.07 0.60 -16.05
C CYS A 154 -6.78 -0.68 -16.53
N SER A 155 -8.11 -0.71 -16.52
CA SER A 155 -8.88 -1.84 -17.04
C SER A 155 -9.31 -1.60 -18.48
N SER A 156 -9.68 -2.70 -19.19
CA SER A 156 -10.26 -2.63 -20.54
C SER A 156 -11.58 -1.84 -20.61
N LYS A 157 -12.20 -1.55 -19.47
CA LYS A 157 -13.38 -0.70 -19.36
C LYS A 157 -13.04 0.75 -18.99
N SER A 158 -11.81 1.20 -19.27
CA SER A 158 -11.33 2.56 -18.99
C SER A 158 -11.51 2.97 -17.52
N VAL A 159 -11.36 2.03 -16.59
CA VAL A 159 -11.40 2.32 -15.15
C VAL A 159 -9.97 2.40 -14.62
N LEU A 160 -9.62 3.56 -14.09
CA LEU A 160 -8.34 3.79 -13.41
C LEU A 160 -8.47 3.39 -11.93
N MET A 161 -7.50 2.65 -11.43
CA MET A 161 -7.41 2.30 -10.00
C MET A 161 -6.02 2.65 -9.49
N TYR A 162 -5.96 3.30 -8.33
CA TYR A 162 -4.70 3.67 -7.68
C TYR A 162 -4.66 3.28 -6.22
N SER A 163 -3.46 3.03 -5.71
CA SER A 163 -3.21 2.92 -4.28
C SER A 163 -3.21 4.31 -3.63
N TRP A 164 -3.97 4.48 -2.54
CA TRP A 164 -3.94 5.73 -1.78
C TRP A 164 -2.55 6.05 -1.20
N ARG A 165 -1.69 5.04 -1.06
CA ARG A 165 -0.34 5.20 -0.51
C ARG A 165 0.59 6.00 -1.42
N LEU A 166 0.19 6.26 -2.67
CA LEU A 166 0.92 7.15 -3.57
C LEU A 166 1.05 8.58 -3.03
N ILE A 167 0.13 9.03 -2.15
CA ILE A 167 0.26 10.34 -1.49
C ILE A 167 1.44 10.42 -0.53
N MET A 168 1.95 9.27 -0.07
CA MET A 168 3.11 9.20 0.81
C MET A 168 4.43 9.34 0.04
N ALA A 169 4.42 9.00 -1.25
CA ALA A 169 5.57 9.12 -2.15
C ALA A 169 5.79 10.58 -2.59
N PRO A 170 6.97 10.93 -3.10
CA PRO A 170 7.20 12.22 -3.74
C PRO A 170 6.17 12.50 -4.84
N PRO A 171 5.73 13.76 -5.03
CA PRO A 171 4.72 14.13 -6.02
C PRO A 171 5.04 13.66 -7.45
N ALA A 172 6.32 13.66 -7.83
CA ALA A 172 6.76 13.17 -9.13
C ALA A 172 6.46 11.67 -9.34
N VAL A 173 6.50 10.86 -8.28
CA VAL A 173 6.17 9.42 -8.36
C VAL A 173 4.67 9.24 -8.58
N LEU A 174 3.83 9.98 -7.86
CA LEU A 174 2.38 9.98 -8.03
C LEU A 174 2.02 10.39 -9.45
N ASP A 175 2.61 11.47 -9.95
CA ASP A 175 2.38 11.98 -11.31
C ASP A 175 2.80 10.98 -12.39
N TYR A 176 3.97 10.34 -12.22
CA TYR A 176 4.46 9.29 -13.12
C TYR A 176 3.49 8.10 -13.18
N VAL A 177 3.02 7.61 -12.02
CA VAL A 177 2.07 6.49 -12.01
C VAL A 177 0.76 6.88 -12.67
N ALA A 178 0.25 8.09 -12.44
CA ALA A 178 -0.94 8.60 -13.11
C ALA A 178 -0.76 8.65 -14.63
N ALA A 179 0.36 9.18 -15.11
CA ALA A 179 0.70 9.22 -16.52
C ALA A 179 0.75 7.81 -17.15
N HIS A 180 1.38 6.86 -16.44
CA HIS A 180 1.51 5.48 -16.89
C HIS A 180 0.14 4.79 -17.05
N GLU A 181 -0.74 4.89 -16.06
CA GLU A 181 -2.07 4.27 -16.15
C GLU A 181 -2.97 4.95 -17.18
N VAL A 182 -2.87 6.26 -17.32
CA VAL A 182 -3.61 7.01 -18.37
C VAL A 182 -3.13 6.63 -19.76
N ALA A 183 -1.82 6.39 -19.96
CA ALA A 183 -1.28 5.94 -21.25
C ALA A 183 -1.91 4.60 -21.71
N HIS A 184 -2.24 3.70 -20.78
CA HIS A 184 -2.94 2.45 -21.09
C HIS A 184 -4.36 2.66 -21.67
N LEU A 185 -4.99 3.82 -21.49
CA LEU A 185 -6.27 4.13 -22.16
C LEU A 185 -6.11 4.24 -23.69
N ARG A 186 -4.92 4.58 -24.16
CA ARG A 186 -4.62 4.68 -25.58
C ARG A 186 -4.04 3.37 -26.14
N GLU A 187 -3.18 2.71 -25.35
CA GLU A 187 -2.52 1.46 -25.74
C GLU A 187 -2.58 0.47 -24.60
N MET A 188 -3.51 -0.47 -24.70
CA MET A 188 -3.68 -1.55 -23.71
C MET A 188 -2.67 -2.67 -24.01
N ASN A 189 -1.53 -2.67 -23.32
CA ASN A 189 -0.53 -3.74 -23.35
C ASN A 189 -0.61 -4.62 -22.11
#